data_df5e298a543e8b0539670edd10142eb6
#
_entry.id   df5e298a543e8b0539670edd10142eb6
#
_cell.length_a   1.000
_cell.length_b   1.000
_cell.length_c   1.000
_cell.angle_alpha   90.00
_cell.angle_beta   90.00
_cell.angle_gamma   90.00
#
_symmetry.space_group_name_H-M   'P 1'
#
loop_
_entity.id
_entity.type
_entity.pdbx_description
1 polymer ?
#
loop_
_entity_poly.entity_id
_entity_poly.type
_entity_poly.pdbx_seq_one_letter_code
_entity_poly.pdbx_strand_id
1 'polypeptide(L)'
;SRSFKYHRPRGAYDIYGQGHESLVTANHEPNLLADRIHVQNGMDVKSQNAWPSLEFDIGEINDTIVPMLPNGFYYKMFHKPKWMWPIAEQQIRKAAGLGRIDTEDRNAERRYEKRYRFPDVCIVGGGPSGLAATLAAVQEGKHVLLLDDNSVLGGHSIHSIAQVQNCE
;
A
#
# COMPACT_ATOMS: atom_id res chain seq x y z
N SER A 1 -0.13 10.43 9.31
CA SER A 1 1.11 10.06 8.59
C SER A 1 1.51 11.12 7.58
N ARG A 2 2.66 10.92 6.93
CA ARG A 2 3.12 11.79 5.85
C ARG A 2 3.39 10.97 4.59
N SER A 3 3.33 11.62 3.43
CA SER A 3 3.60 10.97 2.15
C SER A 3 5.07 10.58 2.04
N PHE A 4 5.36 9.58 1.23
CA PHE A 4 6.71 9.02 1.12
C PHE A 4 7.75 10.02 0.62
N LYS A 5 7.50 10.67 -0.49
CA LYS A 5 8.51 11.45 -1.20
C LYS A 5 8.59 12.89 -0.73
N TYR A 6 7.45 13.53 -0.56
CA TYR A 6 7.38 14.96 -0.27
C TYR A 6 7.07 15.26 1.19
N HIS A 7 6.85 14.24 2.00
CA HIS A 7 6.50 14.38 3.42
C HIS A 7 5.29 15.29 3.69
N ARG A 8 4.38 15.37 2.74
CA ARG A 8 3.14 16.14 2.90
C ARG A 8 2.21 15.43 3.88
N PRO A 9 1.51 16.17 4.74
CA PRO A 9 0.54 15.58 5.67
C PRO A 9 -0.49 14.71 4.93
N ARG A 10 -0.79 13.55 5.52
CA ARG A 10 -1.76 12.58 5.02
C ARG A 10 -2.65 12.11 6.16
N GLY A 11 -3.95 12.09 5.90
CA GLY A 11 -4.97 11.59 6.80
C GLY A 11 -5.90 10.63 6.08
N ALA A 12 -6.92 10.14 6.77
CA ALA A 12 -8.00 9.39 6.15
C ALA A 12 -8.81 10.33 5.24
N TYR A 13 -8.90 10.01 3.95
CA TYR A 13 -9.63 10.81 2.99
C TYR A 13 -11.11 10.46 2.96
N ASP A 14 -11.44 9.25 3.31
CA ASP A 14 -12.81 8.77 3.33
C ASP A 14 -13.02 7.74 4.45
N ILE A 15 -14.29 7.44 4.71
CA ILE A 15 -14.71 6.46 5.72
C ILE A 15 -14.79 5.04 5.15
N TYR A 16 -14.44 4.83 3.91
CA TYR A 16 -14.66 3.58 3.18
C TYR A 16 -13.41 2.72 3.02
N GLY A 17 -12.29 3.15 3.59
CA GLY A 17 -11.04 2.38 3.56
C GLY A 17 -10.34 2.40 2.19
N GLN A 18 -10.53 3.44 1.40
CA GLN A 18 -9.88 3.61 0.11
C GLN A 18 -8.66 4.53 0.14
N GLY A 19 -8.38 5.11 1.30
CA GLY A 19 -7.25 5.99 1.52
C GLY A 19 -5.92 5.25 1.59
N HIS A 20 -5.30 4.95 0.47
CA HIS A 20 -4.02 4.22 0.40
C HIS A 20 -2.81 4.99 0.97
N GLU A 21 -3.02 6.14 1.58
CA GLU A 21 -1.94 7.08 1.87
C GLU A 21 -1.64 7.26 3.36
N SER A 22 -2.45 6.69 4.24
CA SER A 22 -2.27 6.79 5.69
C SER A 22 -1.62 5.54 6.28
N LEU A 23 -0.32 5.38 6.05
CA LEU A 23 0.43 4.26 6.61
C LEU A 23 0.78 4.51 8.07
N VAL A 24 0.59 3.50 8.88
CA VAL A 24 0.93 3.49 10.31
C VAL A 24 1.67 2.20 10.68
N THR A 25 2.33 2.24 11.82
CA THR A 25 2.81 1.03 12.49
C THR A 25 1.86 0.73 13.63
N ALA A 26 1.21 -0.42 13.62
CA ALA A 26 0.33 -0.83 14.71
C ALA A 26 0.84 -2.14 15.33
N ASN A 27 0.93 -2.19 16.66
CA ASN A 27 1.43 -3.34 17.41
C ASN A 27 2.76 -3.88 16.87
N HIS A 28 3.67 -2.97 16.49
CA HIS A 28 4.98 -3.23 15.88
C HIS A 28 4.95 -3.69 14.41
N GLU A 29 3.79 -3.92 13.82
CA GLU A 29 3.67 -4.25 12.40
C GLU A 29 3.67 -2.95 11.56
N PRO A 30 4.67 -2.73 10.70
CA PRO A 30 4.77 -1.52 9.89
C PRO A 30 3.94 -1.62 8.60
N ASN A 31 3.75 -0.49 7.95
CA ASN A 31 3.11 -0.36 6.63
C ASN A 31 1.64 -0.77 6.58
N LEU A 32 0.94 -0.68 7.70
CA LEU A 32 -0.49 -0.93 7.73
C LEU A 32 -1.27 0.31 7.29
N LEU A 33 -2.34 0.10 6.54
CA LEU A 33 -3.27 1.15 6.16
C LEU A 33 -4.17 1.49 7.35
N ALA A 34 -4.11 2.75 7.81
CA ALA A 34 -4.80 3.18 9.03
C ALA A 34 -6.33 3.01 8.95
N ASP A 35 -6.89 3.15 7.78
CA ASP A 35 -8.33 3.04 7.50
C ASP A 35 -8.83 1.58 7.36
N ARG A 36 -7.91 0.61 7.31
CA ARG A 36 -8.23 -0.82 7.21
C ARG A 36 -7.95 -1.63 8.47
N ILE A 37 -7.42 -0.99 9.50
CA ILE A 37 -7.08 -1.67 10.75
C ILE A 37 -8.30 -1.68 11.66
N HIS A 38 -8.68 -2.86 12.14
CA HIS A 38 -9.66 -2.98 13.21
C HIS A 38 -9.07 -2.47 14.53
N VAL A 39 -9.69 -1.41 15.07
CA VAL A 39 -9.27 -0.82 16.35
C VAL A 39 -9.56 -1.79 17.49
N GLN A 40 -8.55 -2.00 18.34
CA GLN A 40 -8.63 -2.86 19.51
C GLN A 40 -8.17 -2.10 20.75
N ASN A 41 -8.71 -2.46 21.91
CA ASN A 41 -8.26 -1.89 23.17
C ASN A 41 -6.80 -2.21 23.44
N GLY A 42 -6.01 -1.18 23.79
CA GLY A 42 -4.56 -1.35 24.06
C GLY A 42 -3.69 -1.40 22.83
N MET A 43 -4.21 -1.11 21.64
CA MET A 43 -3.41 -1.05 20.40
C MET A 43 -2.41 0.11 20.48
N ASP A 44 -1.12 -0.17 20.23
CA ASP A 44 -0.08 0.85 20.07
C ASP A 44 0.03 1.23 18.60
N VAL A 45 -0.29 2.49 18.29
CA VAL A 45 -0.25 3.00 16.90
C VAL A 45 0.74 4.14 16.78
N LYS A 46 1.69 4.01 15.86
CA LYS A 46 2.72 5.01 15.58
C LYS A 46 2.63 5.49 14.14
N SER A 47 2.90 6.77 13.97
CA SER A 47 3.02 7.37 12.64
C SER A 47 4.23 6.85 11.89
N GLN A 48 4.14 6.85 10.57
CA GLN A 48 5.26 6.58 9.67
C GLN A 48 5.59 7.79 8.81
N ASN A 49 6.80 7.77 8.23
CA ASN A 49 7.27 8.77 7.28
C ASN A 49 7.31 10.20 7.84
N ALA A 50 7.57 10.35 9.13
CA ALA A 50 7.79 11.64 9.77
C ALA A 50 8.91 11.52 10.80
N TRP A 51 9.75 12.56 10.91
CA TRP A 51 10.80 12.63 11.92
C TRP A 51 11.19 14.10 12.17
N PRO A 52 11.28 14.56 13.42
CA PRO A 52 11.02 13.82 14.67
C PRO A 52 9.53 13.64 15.00
N SER A 53 8.63 14.45 14.45
CA SER A 53 7.18 14.35 14.70
C SER A 53 6.36 14.56 13.44
N LEU A 54 5.03 14.36 13.51
CA LEU A 54 4.11 14.67 12.41
C LEU A 54 3.96 16.18 12.18
N GLU A 55 4.05 16.96 13.25
CA GLU A 55 3.89 18.42 13.22
C GLU A 55 5.14 19.09 12.67
N PHE A 56 6.30 18.59 13.10
CA PHE A 56 7.59 19.10 12.65
C PHE A 56 8.40 17.96 12.02
N ASP A 57 8.42 17.91 10.72
CA ASP A 57 9.09 16.86 9.96
C ASP A 57 10.20 17.46 9.08
N ILE A 58 11.44 17.11 9.41
CA ILE A 58 12.62 17.57 8.65
C ILE A 58 12.56 17.10 7.19
N GLY A 59 11.92 15.95 6.93
CA GLY A 59 11.77 15.41 5.58
C GLY A 59 10.92 16.30 4.64
N GLU A 60 10.15 17.26 5.19
CA GLU A 60 9.35 18.20 4.41
C GLU A 60 10.20 19.11 3.51
N ILE A 61 11.48 19.27 3.83
CA ILE A 61 12.43 20.00 2.97
C ILE A 61 12.51 19.37 1.57
N ASN A 62 12.22 18.08 1.44
CA ASN A 62 12.17 17.39 0.14
C ASN A 62 11.14 18.03 -0.81
N ASP A 63 10.04 18.57 -0.29
CA ASP A 63 9.02 19.23 -1.14
C ASP A 63 9.59 20.46 -1.86
N THR A 64 10.55 21.12 -1.23
CA THR A 64 11.22 22.31 -1.79
C THR A 64 12.37 21.94 -2.74
N ILE A 65 13.11 20.87 -2.43
CA ILE A 65 14.34 20.52 -3.17
C ILE A 65 14.03 19.67 -4.41
N VAL A 66 13.08 18.72 -4.30
CA VAL A 66 12.80 17.76 -5.39
C VAL A 66 12.43 18.40 -6.71
N PRO A 67 11.64 19.49 -6.79
CA PRO A 67 11.35 20.17 -8.05
C PRO A 67 12.58 20.72 -8.77
N MET A 68 13.67 20.98 -8.03
CA MET A 68 14.92 21.48 -8.60
C MET A 68 15.83 20.37 -9.13
N LEU A 69 15.54 19.12 -8.83
CA LEU A 69 16.35 17.98 -9.25
C LEU A 69 15.91 17.48 -10.62
N PRO A 70 16.83 17.29 -11.57
CA PRO A 70 16.50 16.74 -12.88
C PRO A 70 16.05 15.28 -12.77
N ASN A 71 15.17 14.87 -13.66
CA ASN A 71 14.71 13.47 -13.72
C ASN A 71 15.92 12.53 -13.84
N GLY A 72 15.92 11.49 -12.97
CA GLY A 72 17.01 10.52 -12.94
C GLY A 72 18.31 11.04 -12.31
N PHE A 73 18.27 12.13 -11.52
CA PHE A 73 19.44 12.71 -10.87
C PHE A 73 20.29 11.67 -10.12
N TYR A 74 19.67 10.71 -9.49
CA TYR A 74 20.35 9.66 -8.70
C TYR A 74 21.21 8.73 -9.58
N TYR A 75 20.82 8.48 -10.83
CA TYR A 75 21.65 7.74 -11.77
C TYR A 75 22.86 8.54 -12.26
N LYS A 76 22.74 9.86 -12.31
CA LYS A 76 23.80 10.73 -12.83
C LYS A 76 24.78 11.15 -11.75
N MET A 77 24.30 11.39 -10.51
CA MET A 77 25.13 11.99 -9.46
C MET A 77 25.87 10.97 -8.60
N PHE A 78 25.30 9.78 -8.36
CA PHE A 78 25.83 8.86 -7.36
C PHE A 78 26.46 7.58 -7.91
N HIS A 79 26.61 7.45 -9.23
CA HIS A 79 27.21 6.26 -9.81
C HIS A 79 28.76 6.32 -9.89
N LYS A 80 29.34 7.47 -9.70
CA LYS A 80 30.80 7.66 -9.67
C LYS A 80 31.21 8.52 -8.46
N PRO A 81 32.20 8.09 -7.69
CA PRO A 81 32.88 6.78 -7.74
C PRO A 81 31.98 5.63 -7.25
N LYS A 82 32.21 4.41 -7.74
CA LYS A 82 31.36 3.23 -7.49
C LYS A 82 31.16 2.91 -6.01
N TRP A 83 32.11 3.24 -5.14
CA TRP A 83 32.01 3.00 -3.70
C TRP A 83 30.97 3.89 -3.00
N MET A 84 30.62 5.03 -3.59
CA MET A 84 29.58 5.91 -3.03
C MET A 84 28.17 5.37 -3.21
N TRP A 85 27.96 4.52 -4.23
CA TRP A 85 26.62 4.04 -4.54
C TRP A 85 25.91 3.31 -3.39
N PRO A 86 26.52 2.35 -2.67
CA PRO A 86 25.85 1.66 -1.58
C PRO A 86 25.38 2.61 -0.45
N ILE A 87 26.17 3.66 -0.19
CA ILE A 87 25.84 4.65 0.84
C ILE A 87 24.68 5.53 0.36
N ALA A 88 24.79 6.04 -0.88
CA ALA A 88 23.76 6.87 -1.49
C ALA A 88 22.43 6.10 -1.64
N GLU A 89 22.49 4.84 -2.07
CA GLU A 89 21.31 3.99 -2.23
C GLU A 89 20.52 3.85 -0.92
N GLN A 90 21.20 3.60 0.19
CA GLN A 90 20.53 3.50 1.49
C GLN A 90 19.81 4.80 1.87
N GLN A 91 20.43 5.96 1.62
CA GLN A 91 19.81 7.24 1.93
C GLN A 91 18.64 7.55 0.98
N ILE A 92 18.80 7.26 -0.30
CA ILE A 92 17.74 7.41 -1.30
C ILE A 92 16.55 6.51 -0.97
N ARG A 93 16.77 5.26 -0.57
CA ARG A 93 15.71 4.35 -0.14
C ARG A 93 14.95 4.88 1.08
N LYS A 94 15.66 5.41 2.08
CA LYS A 94 15.02 6.03 3.24
C LYS A 94 14.21 7.26 2.85
N ALA A 95 14.75 8.11 1.99
CA ALA A 95 14.08 9.31 1.51
C ALA A 95 12.89 9.00 0.59
N ALA A 96 12.97 7.93 -0.19
CA ALA A 96 11.88 7.47 -1.05
C ALA A 96 10.73 6.82 -0.28
N GLY A 97 10.94 6.49 1.01
CA GLY A 97 9.90 5.93 1.87
C GLY A 97 9.35 4.59 1.37
N LEU A 98 10.22 3.69 0.96
CA LEU A 98 9.84 2.36 0.44
C LEU A 98 9.24 1.43 1.51
N GLY A 99 8.80 2.00 2.64
CA GLY A 99 8.30 1.26 3.78
C GLY A 99 9.43 0.74 4.68
N ARG A 100 9.04 0.00 5.69
CA ARG A 100 9.95 -0.65 6.63
C ARG A 100 9.79 -2.15 6.53
N ILE A 101 10.91 -2.87 6.53
CA ILE A 101 10.89 -4.33 6.65
C ILE A 101 10.91 -4.63 8.15
N ASP A 102 9.99 -5.46 8.62
CA ASP A 102 10.08 -6.05 9.95
C ASP A 102 11.18 -7.11 9.92
N THR A 103 12.31 -6.78 10.54
CA THR A 103 13.46 -7.71 10.64
C THR A 103 13.34 -8.65 11.83
N GLU A 104 12.43 -8.37 12.74
CA GLU A 104 12.10 -9.27 13.86
C GLU A 104 10.97 -10.18 13.39
N ASP A 105 11.31 -11.31 12.77
CA ASP A 105 10.35 -12.24 12.16
C ASP A 105 9.28 -12.74 13.16
N ARG A 106 8.36 -11.84 13.50
CA ARG A 106 7.18 -12.12 14.33
C ARG A 106 6.10 -12.86 13.57
N ASN A 107 6.26 -12.99 12.26
CA ASN A 107 5.37 -13.79 11.42
C ASN A 107 5.56 -15.30 11.65
N ALA A 108 6.64 -15.72 12.33
CA ALA A 108 6.83 -17.12 12.71
C ALA A 108 5.68 -17.68 13.59
N GLU A 109 4.97 -16.80 14.30
CA GLU A 109 3.80 -17.18 15.09
C GLU A 109 2.51 -17.27 14.26
N ARG A 110 2.49 -16.70 13.06
CA ARG A 110 1.31 -16.75 12.17
C ARG A 110 1.26 -18.13 11.51
N ARG A 111 0.26 -18.90 11.85
CA ARG A 111 -0.01 -20.18 11.20
C ARG A 111 -0.78 -19.93 9.90
N TYR A 112 -0.14 -20.25 8.78
CA TYR A 112 -0.78 -20.20 7.47
C TYR A 112 -1.20 -21.60 7.05
N GLU A 113 -2.43 -21.72 6.57
CA GLU A 113 -2.93 -22.95 5.97
C GLU A 113 -2.54 -22.99 4.49
N LYS A 114 -1.90 -24.07 4.06
CA LYS A 114 -1.60 -24.30 2.64
C LYS A 114 -2.75 -25.05 2.00
N ARG A 115 -3.37 -24.44 1.00
CA ARG A 115 -4.44 -25.05 0.20
C ARG A 115 -4.02 -25.12 -1.26
N TYR A 116 -4.14 -26.30 -1.85
CA TYR A 116 -3.88 -26.52 -3.26
C TYR A 116 -5.21 -26.47 -4.00
N ARG A 117 -5.28 -25.67 -5.05
CA ARG A 117 -6.43 -25.49 -5.93
C ARG A 117 -5.95 -25.56 -7.38
N PHE A 118 -6.77 -26.11 -8.26
CA PHE A 118 -6.45 -26.31 -9.67
C PHE A 118 -7.59 -25.73 -10.54
N PRO A 119 -7.76 -24.41 -10.58
CA PRO A 119 -8.72 -23.78 -11.45
C PRO A 119 -8.19 -23.69 -12.89
N ASP A 120 -9.12 -23.55 -13.87
CA ASP A 120 -8.76 -23.20 -15.25
C ASP A 120 -8.24 -21.77 -15.33
N VAL A 121 -8.84 -20.87 -14.51
CA VAL A 121 -8.48 -19.45 -14.45
C VAL A 121 -8.37 -19.03 -12.98
N CYS A 122 -7.27 -18.38 -12.62
CA CYS A 122 -7.10 -17.74 -11.33
C CYS A 122 -7.09 -16.22 -11.53
N ILE A 123 -8.01 -15.52 -10.84
CA ILE A 123 -8.13 -14.07 -10.88
C ILE A 123 -7.75 -13.52 -9.51
N VAL A 124 -6.86 -12.54 -9.48
CA VAL A 124 -6.43 -11.86 -8.26
C VAL A 124 -6.94 -10.44 -8.27
N GLY A 125 -7.77 -10.13 -7.28
CA GLY A 125 -8.47 -8.87 -7.11
C GLY A 125 -9.95 -8.97 -7.47
N GLY A 126 -10.81 -8.79 -6.47
CA GLY A 126 -12.28 -8.84 -6.60
C GLY A 126 -12.94 -7.49 -6.87
N GLY A 127 -12.20 -6.53 -7.43
CA GLY A 127 -12.75 -5.25 -7.90
C GLY A 127 -13.57 -5.39 -9.17
N PRO A 128 -14.07 -4.27 -9.76
CA PRO A 128 -14.95 -4.31 -10.95
C PRO A 128 -14.35 -5.11 -12.11
N SER A 129 -13.07 -4.93 -12.38
CA SER A 129 -12.37 -5.63 -13.46
C SER A 129 -12.25 -7.14 -13.20
N GLY A 130 -11.92 -7.51 -11.94
CA GLY A 130 -11.83 -8.92 -11.56
C GLY A 130 -13.17 -9.62 -11.58
N LEU A 131 -14.24 -8.94 -11.16
CA LEU A 131 -15.60 -9.46 -11.24
C LEU A 131 -16.06 -9.64 -12.70
N ALA A 132 -15.79 -8.66 -13.57
CA ALA A 132 -16.10 -8.78 -14.99
C ALA A 132 -15.34 -9.94 -15.65
N ALA A 133 -14.04 -10.09 -15.35
CA ALA A 133 -13.24 -11.20 -15.85
C ALA A 133 -13.75 -12.56 -15.33
N THR A 134 -14.17 -12.61 -14.05
CA THR A 134 -14.77 -13.81 -13.46
C THR A 134 -16.04 -14.21 -14.19
N LEU A 135 -16.94 -13.26 -14.42
CA LEU A 135 -18.20 -13.53 -15.12
C LEU A 135 -17.94 -14.04 -16.55
N ALA A 136 -17.04 -13.37 -17.28
CA ALA A 136 -16.70 -13.80 -18.65
C ALA A 136 -16.13 -15.23 -18.67
N ALA A 137 -15.22 -15.57 -17.77
CA ALA A 137 -14.63 -16.91 -17.71
C ALA A 137 -15.66 -17.98 -17.31
N VAL A 138 -16.57 -17.66 -16.39
CA VAL A 138 -17.66 -18.58 -15.99
C VAL A 138 -18.65 -18.80 -17.14
N GLN A 139 -18.97 -17.76 -17.91
CA GLN A 139 -19.83 -17.88 -19.09
C GLN A 139 -19.23 -18.82 -20.16
N GLU A 140 -17.90 -18.86 -20.24
CA GLU A 140 -17.17 -19.82 -21.10
C GLU A 140 -17.06 -21.23 -20.49
N GLY A 141 -17.73 -21.49 -19.38
CA GLY A 141 -17.73 -22.79 -18.69
C GLY A 141 -16.42 -23.12 -17.96
N LYS A 142 -15.57 -22.12 -17.65
CA LYS A 142 -14.31 -22.33 -16.94
C LYS A 142 -14.51 -22.44 -15.44
N HIS A 143 -13.70 -23.29 -14.79
CA HIS A 143 -13.60 -23.32 -13.35
C HIS A 143 -12.70 -22.16 -12.88
N VAL A 144 -13.28 -21.18 -12.18
CA VAL A 144 -12.59 -19.94 -11.80
C VAL A 144 -12.33 -19.89 -10.31
N LEU A 145 -11.11 -19.50 -9.93
CA LEU A 145 -10.75 -19.11 -8.59
C LEU A 145 -10.54 -17.59 -8.53
N LEU A 146 -11.39 -16.89 -7.80
CA LEU A 146 -11.22 -15.47 -7.51
C LEU A 146 -10.63 -15.30 -6.10
N LEU A 147 -9.54 -14.56 -6.00
CA LEU A 147 -8.85 -14.22 -4.75
C LEU A 147 -8.94 -12.71 -4.51
N ASP A 148 -9.28 -12.32 -3.29
CA ASP A 148 -9.27 -10.93 -2.85
C ASP A 148 -8.78 -10.85 -1.40
N ASP A 149 -8.15 -9.75 -1.04
CA ASP A 149 -7.67 -9.48 0.32
C ASP A 149 -8.74 -8.84 1.22
N ASN A 150 -9.86 -8.43 0.65
CA ASN A 150 -11.00 -7.89 1.37
C ASN A 150 -12.05 -8.96 1.67
N SER A 151 -12.80 -8.75 2.75
CA SER A 151 -13.91 -9.62 3.14
C SER A 151 -15.14 -9.49 2.22
N VAL A 152 -15.22 -8.40 1.44
CA VAL A 152 -16.32 -8.11 0.52
C VAL A 152 -15.75 -7.78 -0.86
N LEU A 153 -16.30 -8.43 -1.89
CA LEU A 153 -15.92 -8.16 -3.27
C LEU A 153 -16.57 -6.87 -3.79
N GLY A 154 -16.00 -6.30 -4.85
CA GLY A 154 -16.52 -5.08 -5.50
C GLY A 154 -15.53 -3.92 -5.51
N GLY A 155 -14.50 -3.93 -4.64
CA GLY A 155 -13.51 -2.87 -4.54
C GLY A 155 -14.17 -1.49 -4.34
N HIS A 156 -13.69 -0.47 -5.06
CA HIS A 156 -14.26 0.88 -4.97
C HIS A 156 -15.72 1.00 -5.46
N SER A 157 -16.22 0.04 -6.22
CA SER A 157 -17.63 0.05 -6.68
C SER A 157 -18.64 -0.21 -5.58
N ILE A 158 -18.23 -0.75 -4.43
CA ILE A 158 -19.11 -0.97 -3.28
C ILE A 158 -19.76 0.35 -2.82
N HIS A 159 -19.04 1.45 -2.97
CA HIS A 159 -19.44 2.77 -2.52
C HIS A 159 -19.96 3.66 -3.67
N SER A 160 -19.88 3.18 -4.90
CA SER A 160 -20.54 3.83 -6.03
C SER A 160 -22.03 3.65 -5.84
N ILE A 161 -22.76 4.75 -5.67
CA ILE A 161 -24.22 4.74 -5.84
C ILE A 161 -24.44 4.54 -7.36
N ALA A 162 -24.26 3.33 -7.82
CA ALA A 162 -24.80 2.96 -9.09
C ALA A 162 -26.31 3.10 -8.93
N GLN A 163 -26.88 4.14 -9.52
CA GLN A 163 -28.28 4.08 -9.87
C GLN A 163 -28.41 2.83 -10.74
N VAL A 164 -28.89 1.77 -10.14
CA VAL A 164 -29.44 0.65 -10.89
C VAL A 164 -30.64 1.26 -11.61
N GLN A 165 -30.39 1.81 -12.79
CA GLN A 165 -31.46 2.06 -13.73
C GLN A 165 -32.02 0.68 -14.02
N ASN A 166 -33.24 0.46 -13.55
CA ASN A 166 -34.03 -0.69 -13.86
C ASN A 166 -34.01 -0.85 -15.39
N CYS A 167 -33.29 -1.85 -15.87
CA CYS A 167 -33.47 -2.34 -17.20
C CYS A 167 -34.81 -3.10 -17.16
N GLU A 168 -35.88 -2.44 -17.55
CA GLU A 168 -37.10 -3.08 -17.98
C GLU A 168 -36.89 -3.79 -19.33
#